data_5fcbe9f53ce2994b201c570cea4f9581
#
_entry.id   5fcbe9f53ce2994b201c570cea4f9581
#
_cell.length_a   1.000
_cell.length_b   1.000
_cell.length_c   1.000
_cell.angle_alpha   90.00
_cell.angle_beta   90.00
_cell.angle_gamma   90.00
#
_symmetry.space_group_name_H-M   'P 1'
#
loop_
_entity.id
_entity.type
_entity.pdbx_description
1 polymer ?
#
loop_
_entity_poly.entity_id
_entity_poly.type
_entity_poly.pdbx_seq_one_letter_code
_entity_poly.pdbx_strand_id
1 'polypeptide(L)'
;FGTVINSESLQYIKLDQAFDTVEKILAPGGKWIITDYFRIQQDTINKSGHMLKDFLSQTSEHNWKIIDQQDITQNILPTLKFVYMYVERFFRPLSEFTKDKLRYKQPWLYYLSGNLREVFLHKANKEIAAIDPEKFAQEKKYMLFVLHKNDF
;
A
#
# COMPACT_ATOMS: atom_id res chain seq x y z
N PHE A 1 -4.74 9.81 -24.53
CA PHE A 1 -4.62 8.34 -24.39
C PHE A 1 -6.00 7.71 -24.34
N GLY A 2 -6.18 6.51 -24.95
CA GLY A 2 -7.44 5.75 -24.86
C GLY A 2 -7.60 5.00 -23.53
N THR A 3 -6.49 4.73 -22.84
CA THR A 3 -6.50 4.06 -21.53
C THR A 3 -5.35 4.58 -20.69
N VAL A 4 -5.63 4.83 -19.42
CA VAL A 4 -4.64 5.11 -18.37
C VAL A 4 -4.70 3.99 -17.34
N ILE A 5 -3.55 3.53 -16.88
CA ILE A 5 -3.45 2.44 -15.89
C ILE A 5 -2.62 2.92 -14.70
N ASN A 6 -3.19 2.81 -13.51
CA ASN A 6 -2.48 2.92 -12.25
C ASN A 6 -2.44 1.56 -11.57
N SER A 7 -1.24 1.01 -11.38
CA SER A 7 -1.02 -0.20 -10.60
C SER A 7 -0.10 0.13 -9.43
N GLU A 8 -0.60 -0.03 -8.22
CA GLU A 8 0.11 0.24 -6.95
C GLU A 8 0.80 1.61 -6.88
N SER A 9 0.26 2.59 -7.58
CA SER A 9 0.85 3.92 -7.73
C SER A 9 -0.06 5.05 -7.26
N LEU A 10 -1.38 4.83 -7.24
CA LEU A 10 -2.34 5.86 -6.84
C LEU A 10 -2.15 6.28 -5.38
N GLN A 11 -1.76 5.35 -4.52
CA GLN A 11 -1.51 5.60 -3.10
C GLN A 11 -0.46 6.68 -2.79
N TYR A 12 0.41 7.01 -3.76
CA TYR A 12 1.47 8.02 -3.61
C TYR A 12 1.08 9.39 -4.17
N ILE A 13 -0.06 9.49 -4.84
CA ILE A 13 -0.55 10.69 -5.52
C ILE A 13 -1.79 11.18 -4.78
N LYS A 14 -1.94 12.47 -4.57
CA LYS A 14 -3.20 13.02 -4.03
C LYS A 14 -4.33 12.75 -5.01
N LEU A 15 -5.50 12.35 -4.49
CA LEU A 15 -6.63 11.93 -5.34
C LEU A 15 -7.06 13.03 -6.31
N ASP A 16 -7.25 14.27 -5.82
CA ASP A 16 -7.58 15.42 -6.64
C ASP A 16 -6.61 15.61 -7.82
N GLN A 17 -5.31 15.54 -7.54
CA GLN A 17 -4.28 15.66 -8.57
C GLN A 17 -4.28 14.48 -9.56
N ALA A 18 -4.60 13.28 -9.08
CA ALA A 18 -4.70 12.10 -9.94
C ALA A 18 -5.87 12.24 -10.91
N PHE A 19 -7.05 12.61 -10.41
CA PHE A 19 -8.23 12.87 -11.23
C PHE A 19 -7.97 13.97 -12.28
N ASP A 20 -7.48 15.13 -11.85
CA ASP A 20 -7.14 16.25 -12.74
C ASP A 20 -6.14 15.87 -13.83
N THR A 21 -5.14 15.06 -13.48
CA THR A 21 -4.10 14.63 -14.43
C THR A 21 -4.68 13.68 -15.46
N VAL A 22 -5.43 12.65 -14.99
CA VAL A 22 -6.02 11.66 -15.90
C VAL A 22 -7.05 12.32 -16.83
N GLU A 23 -7.84 13.28 -16.34
CA GLU A 23 -8.78 14.02 -17.15
C GLU A 23 -8.13 14.80 -18.31
N LYS A 24 -6.95 15.36 -18.07
CA LYS A 24 -6.20 16.13 -19.10
C LYS A 24 -5.59 15.26 -20.18
N ILE A 25 -5.24 14.02 -19.86
CA ILE A 25 -4.50 13.14 -20.80
C ILE A 25 -5.37 12.07 -21.45
N LEU A 26 -6.54 11.79 -20.90
CA LEU A 26 -7.45 10.78 -21.41
C LEU A 26 -8.25 11.32 -22.59
N ALA A 27 -8.32 10.55 -23.67
CA ALA A 27 -9.17 10.88 -24.82
C ALA A 27 -10.67 10.73 -24.46
N PRO A 28 -11.58 11.39 -25.18
CA PRO A 28 -13.00 11.14 -25.03
C PRO A 28 -13.33 9.65 -25.18
N GLY A 29 -14.20 9.12 -24.30
CA GLY A 29 -14.52 7.68 -24.26
C GLY A 29 -13.41 6.78 -23.71
N GLY A 30 -12.30 7.34 -23.24
CA GLY A 30 -11.20 6.60 -22.65
C GLY A 30 -11.53 5.98 -21.30
N LYS A 31 -10.68 5.06 -20.87
CA LYS A 31 -10.84 4.33 -19.59
C LYS A 31 -9.68 4.55 -18.67
N TRP A 32 -9.98 4.65 -17.38
CA TRP A 32 -8.97 4.65 -16.32
C TRP A 32 -9.09 3.36 -15.51
N ILE A 33 -8.03 2.55 -15.54
CA ILE A 33 -7.94 1.28 -14.82
C ILE A 33 -7.06 1.48 -13.61
N ILE A 34 -7.55 1.13 -12.44
CA ILE A 34 -6.86 1.29 -11.16
C ILE A 34 -6.80 -0.06 -10.48
N THR A 35 -5.58 -0.47 -10.10
CA THR A 35 -5.35 -1.63 -9.23
C THR A 35 -4.50 -1.16 -8.06
N ASP A 36 -5.13 -0.97 -6.91
CA ASP A 36 -4.46 -0.47 -5.71
C ASP A 36 -5.18 -0.92 -4.45
N TYR A 37 -4.53 -0.76 -3.30
CA TYR A 37 -5.17 -1.03 -2.03
C TYR A 37 -5.73 0.25 -1.41
N PHE A 38 -6.88 0.11 -0.77
CA PHE A 38 -7.60 1.18 -0.11
C PHE A 38 -7.85 0.82 1.35
N ARG A 39 -7.74 1.80 2.24
CA ARG A 39 -8.11 1.64 3.64
C ARG A 39 -9.64 1.64 3.78
N ILE A 40 -10.15 0.74 4.63
CA ILE A 40 -11.57 0.70 4.97
C ILE A 40 -11.83 1.21 6.40
N GLN A 41 -10.75 1.41 7.19
CA GLN A 41 -10.82 1.93 8.55
C GLN A 41 -9.94 3.17 8.69
N GLN A 42 -10.35 4.12 9.54
CA GLN A 42 -9.58 5.35 9.78
C GLN A 42 -8.37 5.14 10.70
N ASP A 43 -8.54 4.33 11.73
CA ASP A 43 -7.55 4.11 12.80
C ASP A 43 -6.65 2.90 12.54
N THR A 44 -6.03 2.86 11.36
CA THR A 44 -5.06 1.82 11.03
C THR A 44 -3.65 2.24 11.48
N ILE A 45 -2.86 1.25 11.91
CA ILE A 45 -1.44 1.46 12.25
C ILE A 45 -0.67 1.95 11.03
N ASN A 46 -1.01 1.42 9.87
CA ASN A 46 -0.43 1.82 8.59
C ASN A 46 -1.40 2.72 7.82
N LYS A 47 -1.10 4.02 7.80
CA LYS A 47 -1.88 5.04 7.10
C LYS A 47 -1.63 5.12 5.58
N SER A 48 -0.86 4.20 4.99
CA SER A 48 -0.62 4.19 3.55
C SER A 48 -1.88 3.78 2.78
N GLY A 49 -2.06 4.36 1.61
CA GLY A 49 -3.23 4.21 0.76
C GLY A 49 -4.36 5.18 1.11
N HIS A 50 -5.19 5.47 0.14
CA HIS A 50 -6.37 6.32 0.29
C HIS A 50 -7.49 5.58 1.02
N MET A 51 -8.41 6.34 1.63
CA MET A 51 -9.65 5.75 2.12
C MET A 51 -10.54 5.39 0.93
N LEU A 52 -11.11 4.19 0.94
CA LEU A 52 -12.03 3.75 -0.12
C LEU A 52 -13.21 4.70 -0.30
N LYS A 53 -13.77 5.17 0.81
CA LYS A 53 -14.89 6.13 0.79
C LYS A 53 -14.51 7.44 0.12
N ASP A 54 -13.31 7.98 0.38
CA ASP A 54 -12.85 9.26 -0.19
C ASP A 54 -12.62 9.11 -1.70
N PHE A 55 -12.06 7.97 -2.13
CA PHE A 55 -11.91 7.65 -3.55
C PHE A 55 -13.27 7.57 -4.26
N LEU A 56 -14.26 6.89 -3.68
CA LEU A 56 -15.60 6.79 -4.25
C LEU A 56 -16.31 8.12 -4.31
N SER A 57 -16.15 8.98 -3.27
CA SER A 57 -16.69 10.34 -3.26
C SER A 57 -16.11 11.18 -4.40
N GLN A 58 -14.79 11.22 -4.51
CA GLN A 58 -14.12 11.96 -5.59
C GLN A 58 -14.43 11.42 -6.98
N THR A 59 -14.56 10.10 -7.13
CA THR A 59 -15.02 9.51 -8.40
C THR A 59 -16.37 10.10 -8.83
N SER A 60 -17.30 10.24 -7.89
CA SER A 60 -18.60 10.87 -8.17
C SER A 60 -18.51 12.37 -8.40
N GLU A 61 -17.73 13.09 -7.60
CA GLU A 61 -17.54 14.56 -7.70
C GLU A 61 -16.93 14.97 -9.05
N HIS A 62 -16.03 14.17 -9.59
CA HIS A 62 -15.41 14.36 -10.91
C HIS A 62 -16.23 13.79 -12.08
N ASN A 63 -17.49 13.36 -11.84
CA ASN A 63 -18.38 12.79 -12.86
C ASN A 63 -17.83 11.54 -13.56
N TRP A 64 -17.06 10.73 -12.86
CA TRP A 64 -16.61 9.44 -13.38
C TRP A 64 -17.63 8.34 -13.05
N LYS A 65 -17.83 7.46 -14.02
CA LYS A 65 -18.66 6.24 -13.85
C LYS A 65 -17.76 5.03 -13.61
N ILE A 66 -18.06 4.30 -12.55
CA ILE A 66 -17.44 2.98 -12.32
C ILE A 66 -18.18 1.98 -13.22
N ILE A 67 -17.49 1.43 -14.22
CA ILE A 67 -18.04 0.42 -15.14
C ILE A 67 -17.72 -1.00 -14.71
N ASP A 68 -16.63 -1.18 -13.94
CA ASP A 68 -16.30 -2.45 -13.30
C ASP A 68 -15.60 -2.19 -11.96
N GLN A 69 -15.89 -3.03 -10.97
CA GLN A 69 -15.30 -2.98 -9.63
C GLN A 69 -15.18 -4.39 -9.09
N GLN A 70 -13.97 -4.77 -8.70
CA GLN A 70 -13.70 -6.09 -8.15
C GLN A 70 -12.86 -5.97 -6.89
N ASP A 71 -13.28 -6.65 -5.83
CA ASP A 71 -12.46 -6.87 -4.63
C ASP A 71 -11.58 -8.09 -4.87
N ILE A 72 -10.31 -7.85 -5.14
CA ILE A 72 -9.32 -8.91 -5.39
C ILE A 72 -8.39 -9.15 -4.20
N THR A 73 -8.82 -8.74 -3.00
CA THR A 73 -8.04 -8.91 -1.76
C THR A 73 -7.62 -10.36 -1.56
N GLN A 74 -8.53 -11.30 -1.75
CA GLN A 74 -8.24 -12.73 -1.56
C GLN A 74 -7.18 -13.26 -2.51
N ASN A 75 -7.06 -12.67 -3.69
CA ASN A 75 -6.08 -13.08 -4.71
C ASN A 75 -4.64 -12.69 -4.33
N ILE A 76 -4.46 -11.61 -3.56
CA ILE A 76 -3.13 -11.16 -3.12
C ILE A 76 -2.69 -11.77 -1.79
N LEU A 77 -3.63 -12.25 -0.95
CA LEU A 77 -3.30 -12.80 0.37
C LEU A 77 -2.26 -13.94 0.33
N PRO A 78 -2.26 -14.88 -0.65
CA PRO A 78 -1.22 -15.90 -0.74
C PRO A 78 0.18 -15.30 -0.90
N THR A 79 0.33 -14.25 -1.73
CA THR A 79 1.59 -13.53 -1.91
C THR A 79 2.03 -12.83 -0.63
N LEU A 80 1.11 -12.13 0.05
CA LEU A 80 1.41 -11.50 1.34
C LEU A 80 1.81 -12.54 2.40
N LYS A 81 1.11 -13.67 2.48
CA LYS A 81 1.48 -14.79 3.37
C LYS A 81 2.88 -15.30 3.10
N PHE A 82 3.24 -15.46 1.84
CA PHE A 82 4.57 -15.90 1.45
C PHE A 82 5.64 -14.89 1.87
N VAL A 83 5.45 -13.61 1.56
CA VAL A 83 6.39 -12.54 1.95
C VAL A 83 6.50 -12.45 3.47
N TYR A 84 5.38 -12.45 4.18
CA TYR A 84 5.34 -12.39 5.65
C TYR A 84 6.06 -13.58 6.29
N MET A 85 5.83 -14.80 5.78
CA MET A 85 6.54 -16.01 6.22
C MET A 85 8.06 -15.87 6.02
N TYR A 86 8.50 -15.32 4.89
CA TYR A 86 9.93 -15.09 4.62
C TYR A 86 10.54 -14.11 5.63
N VAL A 87 9.84 -13.01 5.91
CA VAL A 87 10.28 -12.03 6.89
C VAL A 87 10.40 -12.66 8.28
N GLU A 88 9.39 -13.41 8.74
CA GLU A 88 9.40 -14.05 10.05
C GLU A 88 10.45 -15.15 10.17
N ARG A 89 10.63 -15.98 9.15
CA ARG A 89 11.53 -17.14 9.21
C ARG A 89 12.99 -16.82 8.94
N PHE A 90 13.28 -15.78 8.15
CA PHE A 90 14.65 -15.49 7.74
C PHE A 90 15.13 -14.12 8.23
N PHE A 91 14.39 -13.06 7.97
CA PHE A 91 14.86 -11.72 8.32
C PHE A 91 14.88 -11.47 9.82
N ARG A 92 13.89 -11.92 10.57
CA ARG A 92 13.86 -11.73 12.02
C ARG A 92 14.99 -12.49 12.71
N PRO A 93 15.19 -13.80 12.50
CA PRO A 93 16.34 -14.52 13.09
C PRO A 93 17.69 -13.97 12.65
N LEU A 94 17.84 -13.57 11.38
CA LEU A 94 19.08 -12.98 10.88
C LEU A 94 19.38 -11.63 11.56
N SER A 95 18.38 -10.80 11.80
CA SER A 95 18.53 -9.53 12.51
C SER A 95 18.95 -9.73 13.96
N GLU A 96 18.36 -10.71 14.66
CA GLU A 96 18.75 -11.07 16.03
C GLU A 96 20.17 -11.63 16.09
N PHE A 97 20.53 -12.54 15.18
CA PHE A 97 21.89 -13.05 15.07
C PHE A 97 22.91 -11.92 14.81
N THR A 98 22.60 -11.00 13.93
CA THR A 98 23.49 -9.86 13.62
C THR A 98 23.65 -8.96 14.84
N LYS A 99 22.57 -8.69 15.56
CA LYS A 99 22.55 -7.90 16.80
C LYS A 99 23.43 -8.54 17.87
N ASP A 100 23.28 -9.86 18.09
CA ASP A 100 24.08 -10.59 19.08
C ASP A 100 25.56 -10.63 18.69
N LYS A 101 25.86 -10.87 17.43
CA LYS A 101 27.24 -10.86 16.91
C LYS A 101 27.89 -9.47 17.08
N LEU A 102 27.14 -8.39 16.81
CA LEU A 102 27.61 -7.02 16.99
C LEU A 102 27.90 -6.74 18.49
N ARG A 103 26.97 -7.13 19.36
CA ARG A 103 27.10 -6.98 20.82
C ARG A 103 28.34 -7.72 21.36
N TYR A 104 28.59 -8.93 20.85
CA TYR A 104 29.70 -9.75 21.32
C TYR A 104 31.06 -9.31 20.74
N LYS A 105 31.13 -9.05 19.42
CA LYS A 105 32.41 -8.73 18.76
C LYS A 105 32.82 -7.28 18.82
N GLN A 106 31.86 -6.37 18.89
CA GLN A 106 32.12 -4.91 18.86
C GLN A 106 31.17 -4.18 19.84
N PRO A 107 31.32 -4.39 21.16
CA PRO A 107 30.39 -3.87 22.15
C PRO A 107 30.30 -2.32 22.13
N TRP A 108 31.39 -1.61 21.88
CA TRP A 108 31.40 -0.17 21.82
C TRP A 108 30.50 0.36 20.66
N LEU A 109 30.57 -0.28 19.48
CA LEU A 109 29.73 0.06 18.33
C LEU A 109 28.26 -0.29 18.59
N TYR A 110 28.01 -1.38 19.29
CA TYR A 110 26.67 -1.79 19.70
C TYR A 110 26.02 -0.73 20.60
N TYR A 111 26.73 -0.19 21.57
CA TYR A 111 26.20 0.84 22.48
C TYR A 111 26.09 2.20 21.78
N LEU A 112 27.06 2.59 20.95
CA LEU A 112 27.02 3.84 20.19
C LEU A 112 25.86 3.90 19.19
N SER A 113 25.50 2.76 18.59
CA SER A 113 24.41 2.66 17.60
C SER A 113 23.03 2.43 18.24
N GLY A 114 22.89 2.47 19.57
CA GLY A 114 21.66 2.11 20.27
C GLY A 114 20.41 2.82 19.75
N ASN A 115 20.45 4.14 19.73
CA ASN A 115 19.31 4.96 19.27
C ASN A 115 18.95 4.72 17.79
N LEU A 116 19.96 4.63 16.93
CA LEU A 116 19.73 4.36 15.49
C LEU A 116 19.09 2.97 15.28
N ARG A 117 19.56 1.99 16.04
CA ARG A 117 19.04 0.63 15.98
C ARG A 117 17.58 0.54 16.46
N GLU A 118 17.23 1.24 17.54
CA GLU A 118 15.85 1.28 18.05
C GLU A 118 14.90 1.91 17.02
N VAL A 119 15.29 3.03 16.43
CA VAL A 119 14.52 3.70 15.37
C VAL A 119 14.35 2.78 14.17
N PHE A 120 15.44 2.09 13.75
CA PHE A 120 15.38 1.15 12.63
C PHE A 120 14.47 -0.05 12.92
N LEU A 121 14.59 -0.66 14.11
CA LEU A 121 13.76 -1.80 14.52
C LEU A 121 12.28 -1.40 14.64
N HIS A 122 12.00 -0.21 15.20
CA HIS A 122 10.64 0.29 15.27
C HIS A 122 10.03 0.47 13.87
N LYS A 123 10.78 1.07 12.95
CA LYS A 123 10.35 1.23 11.56
C LYS A 123 10.17 -0.13 10.87
N ALA A 124 11.12 -1.04 11.01
CA ALA A 124 11.03 -2.39 10.44
C ALA A 124 9.82 -3.17 10.98
N ASN A 125 9.57 -3.14 12.27
CA ASN A 125 8.40 -3.80 12.86
C ASN A 125 7.08 -3.21 12.36
N LYS A 126 7.03 -1.90 12.12
CA LYS A 126 5.86 -1.24 11.53
C LYS A 126 5.62 -1.68 10.09
N GLU A 127 6.68 -1.78 9.28
CA GLU A 127 6.58 -2.28 7.90
C GLU A 127 6.19 -3.77 7.85
N ILE A 128 6.74 -4.58 8.74
CA ILE A 128 6.36 -6.00 8.87
C ILE A 128 4.88 -6.14 9.26
N ALA A 129 4.41 -5.33 10.21
CA ALA A 129 2.99 -5.32 10.59
C ALA A 129 2.07 -4.89 9.45
N ALA A 130 2.57 -4.10 8.49
CA ALA A 130 1.81 -3.65 7.33
C ALA A 130 1.57 -4.74 6.29
N ILE A 131 2.47 -5.73 6.22
CA ILE A 131 2.37 -6.89 5.31
C ILE A 131 1.76 -8.13 5.98
N ASP A 132 1.35 -8.02 7.25
CA ASP A 132 0.60 -9.07 7.93
C ASP A 132 -0.71 -9.34 7.19
N PRO A 133 -0.93 -10.55 6.63
CA PRO A 133 -2.08 -10.83 5.77
C PRO A 133 -3.43 -10.70 6.48
N GLU A 134 -3.48 -11.03 7.77
CA GLU A 134 -4.72 -10.97 8.56
C GLU A 134 -5.09 -9.52 8.85
N LYS A 135 -4.13 -8.69 9.26
CA LYS A 135 -4.33 -7.25 9.45
C LYS A 135 -4.67 -6.55 8.16
N PHE A 136 -3.95 -6.89 7.07
CA PHE A 136 -4.25 -6.33 5.76
C PHE A 136 -5.70 -6.59 5.36
N ALA A 137 -6.17 -7.83 5.48
CA ALA A 137 -7.54 -8.20 5.12
C ALA A 137 -8.62 -7.51 6.00
N GLN A 138 -8.27 -7.15 7.25
CA GLN A 138 -9.18 -6.44 8.16
C GLN A 138 -9.22 -4.94 7.93
N GLU A 139 -8.07 -4.33 7.58
CA GLU A 139 -7.91 -2.87 7.52
C GLU A 139 -8.00 -2.32 6.09
N LYS A 140 -7.75 -3.15 5.08
CA LYS A 140 -7.62 -2.74 3.68
C LYS A 140 -8.34 -3.69 2.73
N LYS A 141 -8.65 -3.15 1.56
CA LYS A 141 -9.11 -3.92 0.40
C LYS A 141 -8.20 -3.64 -0.78
N TYR A 142 -7.85 -4.68 -1.49
CA TYR A 142 -7.16 -4.55 -2.78
C TYR A 142 -8.19 -4.59 -3.89
N MET A 143 -8.33 -3.47 -4.59
CA MET A 143 -9.44 -3.24 -5.51
C MET A 143 -8.93 -3.07 -6.94
N LEU A 144 -9.68 -3.61 -7.87
CA LEU A 144 -9.61 -3.25 -9.27
C LEU A 144 -10.83 -2.39 -9.60
N PHE A 145 -10.59 -1.22 -10.17
CA PHE A 145 -11.62 -0.34 -10.70
C PHE A 145 -11.38 -0.09 -12.19
N VAL A 146 -12.45 -0.06 -12.96
CA VAL A 146 -12.45 0.45 -14.32
C VAL A 146 -13.41 1.64 -14.37
N LEU A 147 -12.85 2.82 -14.60
CA LEU A 147 -13.59 4.06 -14.65
C LEU A 147 -13.71 4.53 -16.09
N HIS A 148 -14.83 5.14 -16.38
CA HIS A 148 -15.13 5.82 -17.64
C HIS A 148 -15.62 7.22 -17.33
N LYS A 149 -15.11 8.22 -18.05
CA LYS A 149 -15.61 9.59 -17.89
C LYS A 149 -16.96 9.69 -18.59
N ASN A 150 -17.97 10.21 -17.90
CA ASN A 150 -19.24 10.49 -18.54
C ASN A 150 -19.01 11.59 -19.58
N ASP A 151 -19.24 11.27 -20.85
CA ASP A 151 -19.32 12.27 -21.90
C ASP A 151 -20.60 13.09 -21.66
N PHE A 152 -20.46 14.39 -21.62
CA PHE A 152 -21.60 15.31 -21.63
C PHE A 152 -22.18 15.45 -23.04
#